data_bb5d6f677f2d26912279236448b966fe
#
_entry.id   bb5d6f677f2d26912279236448b966fe
#
_cell.length_a   1.000
_cell.length_b   1.000
_cell.length_c   1.000
_cell.angle_alpha   90.00
_cell.angle_beta   90.00
_cell.angle_gamma   90.00
#
_symmetry.space_group_name_H-M   'P 1'
#
loop_
_entity.id
_entity.type
_entity.pdbx_description
1 polymer ?
#
loop_
_entity_poly.entity_id
_entity_poly.type
_entity_poly.pdbx_seq_one_letter_code
_entity_poly.pdbx_strand_id
1 'polypeptide(L)'
;MSEHTQITEILSLITAPAFSVCDGIITQCNDAAQRLLLAGGTSVATLLPQDQTSYNDFEGGCLYITLQHNDRTYGASVVAIEGSHVFVLDADNDHAELKALALTASNMRQPLSSMIATTSSLAASLRQTNDPKVRGQLQQMKRSLCRMHRMLCNMSDVLQYSDGNSNHMVCQNVVSVAEGIFQKSRELCEHSGIRLEYSVPQETILCSIDEPLLERGIINVISNAIKFSGEGSVIKAVMYRRENRLYISIQDQGSGVPDSILSNIFQRYQRQPGLEDCRFGLGLGLALVRCTARVHNGTVLVDRPDPIGTRVTLSFPIRQSAVPILRSDISRVDYAGGWDHGLLELSDVMPADLY
;
A
#
# COMPACT_ATOMS: atom_id res chain seq x y z
N MET A 1 -36.36 -10.26 -0.35
CA MET A 1 -35.78 -9.93 0.97
C MET A 1 -35.57 -8.42 0.97
N SER A 2 -35.90 -7.70 2.00
CA SER A 2 -35.70 -6.24 2.01
C SER A 2 -34.20 -5.95 2.11
N GLU A 3 -33.74 -4.87 1.47
CA GLU A 3 -32.32 -4.39 1.49
C GLU A 3 -31.73 -4.34 2.92
N HIS A 4 -32.54 -3.95 3.91
CA HIS A 4 -32.19 -3.95 5.32
C HIS A 4 -31.79 -5.33 5.88
N THR A 5 -32.38 -6.41 5.38
CA THR A 5 -32.12 -7.77 5.88
C THR A 5 -30.75 -8.25 5.40
N GLN A 6 -30.36 -7.89 4.19
CA GLN A 6 -29.12 -8.31 3.55
C GLN A 6 -27.90 -7.64 4.20
N ILE A 7 -27.97 -6.33 4.52
CA ILE A 7 -26.92 -5.61 5.23
C ILE A 7 -26.77 -6.13 6.67
N THR A 8 -27.86 -6.46 7.36
CA THR A 8 -27.81 -7.05 8.71
C THR A 8 -27.06 -8.39 8.70
N GLU A 9 -27.33 -9.25 7.72
CA GLU A 9 -26.62 -10.53 7.55
C GLU A 9 -25.11 -10.31 7.32
N ILE A 10 -24.74 -9.39 6.42
CA ILE A 10 -23.34 -9.07 6.13
C ILE A 10 -22.63 -8.56 7.42
N LEU A 11 -23.23 -7.62 8.14
CA LEU A 11 -22.65 -7.09 9.36
C LEU A 11 -22.48 -8.15 10.45
N SER A 12 -23.38 -9.15 10.53
CA SER A 12 -23.29 -10.24 11.51
C SER A 12 -22.15 -11.23 11.23
N LEU A 13 -21.70 -11.32 9.99
CA LEU A 13 -20.57 -12.18 9.58
C LEU A 13 -19.22 -11.52 9.84
N ILE A 14 -19.19 -10.18 10.02
CA ILE A 14 -17.95 -9.43 10.25
C ILE A 14 -17.63 -9.42 11.74
N THR A 15 -16.46 -9.97 12.10
CA THR A 15 -15.99 -10.02 13.48
C THR A 15 -15.39 -8.70 13.97
N ALA A 16 -14.83 -7.90 13.07
CA ALA A 16 -14.34 -6.56 13.35
C ALA A 16 -15.51 -5.57 13.61
N PRO A 17 -15.29 -4.44 14.31
CA PRO A 17 -16.31 -3.42 14.45
C PRO A 17 -16.75 -2.91 13.07
N ALA A 18 -18.04 -3.05 12.75
CA ALA A 18 -18.60 -2.68 11.46
C ALA A 18 -19.98 -2.03 11.60
N PHE A 19 -20.28 -1.08 10.73
CA PHE A 19 -21.55 -0.40 10.68
C PHE A 19 -21.91 0.03 9.27
N SER A 20 -23.21 0.21 9.00
CA SER A 20 -23.72 0.74 7.75
C SER A 20 -24.16 2.19 7.88
N VAL A 21 -23.99 2.93 6.78
CA VAL A 21 -24.36 4.34 6.66
C VAL A 21 -25.26 4.51 5.44
N CYS A 22 -26.38 5.18 5.64
CA CYS A 22 -27.28 5.64 4.60
C CYS A 22 -27.53 7.13 4.79
N ASP A 23 -27.46 7.91 3.73
CA ASP A 23 -27.64 9.38 3.76
C ASP A 23 -26.78 10.09 4.83
N GLY A 24 -25.54 9.61 5.00
CA GLY A 24 -24.58 10.18 5.96
C GLY A 24 -24.87 9.86 7.43
N ILE A 25 -25.82 8.98 7.73
CA ILE A 25 -26.23 8.58 9.09
C ILE A 25 -25.98 7.09 9.28
N ILE A 26 -25.43 6.71 10.43
CA ILE A 26 -25.29 5.31 10.83
C ILE A 26 -26.67 4.68 11.00
N THR A 27 -26.95 3.62 10.24
CA THR A 27 -28.25 2.92 10.29
C THR A 27 -28.19 1.65 11.11
N GLN A 28 -27.09 0.88 11.01
CA GLN A 28 -26.93 -0.39 11.71
C GLN A 28 -25.48 -0.56 12.19
N CYS A 29 -25.30 -1.27 13.30
CA CYS A 29 -24.01 -1.59 13.88
C CYS A 29 -23.99 -3.06 14.30
N ASN A 30 -22.85 -3.76 14.08
CA ASN A 30 -22.66 -5.08 14.69
C ASN A 30 -22.30 -4.94 16.19
N ASP A 31 -22.29 -6.08 16.90
CA ASP A 31 -21.99 -6.12 18.36
C ASP A 31 -20.61 -5.51 18.69
N ALA A 32 -19.61 -5.69 17.81
CA ALA A 32 -18.28 -5.15 18.00
C ALA A 32 -18.26 -3.61 17.89
N ALA A 33 -19.00 -3.02 16.95
CA ALA A 33 -19.14 -1.58 16.81
C ALA A 33 -19.94 -0.96 17.97
N GLN A 34 -20.98 -1.65 18.45
CA GLN A 34 -21.74 -1.21 19.61
C GLN A 34 -20.89 -1.14 20.89
N ARG A 35 -19.94 -2.06 21.08
CA ARG A 35 -18.97 -2.02 22.20
C ARG A 35 -18.06 -0.79 22.15
N LEU A 36 -17.85 -0.21 20.98
CA LEU A 36 -17.14 1.07 20.81
C LEU A 36 -18.05 2.28 21.03
N LEU A 37 -19.32 2.07 21.44
CA LEU A 37 -20.34 3.11 21.60
C LEU A 37 -20.75 3.80 20.29
N LEU A 38 -20.55 3.14 19.15
CA LEU A 38 -21.12 3.57 17.89
C LEU A 38 -22.60 3.17 17.86
N ALA A 39 -23.47 4.13 17.55
CA ALA A 39 -24.92 3.91 17.59
C ALA A 39 -25.60 4.42 16.33
N GLY A 40 -26.73 3.80 15.98
CA GLY A 40 -27.62 4.30 14.94
C GLY A 40 -28.07 5.75 15.20
N GLY A 41 -28.22 6.53 14.14
CA GLY A 41 -28.56 7.95 14.22
C GLY A 41 -27.35 8.89 14.32
N THR A 42 -26.12 8.39 14.51
CA THR A 42 -24.91 9.23 14.53
C THR A 42 -24.57 9.66 13.10
N SER A 43 -24.26 10.95 12.92
CA SER A 43 -23.78 11.46 11.61
C SER A 43 -22.34 11.01 11.39
N VAL A 44 -22.07 10.43 10.24
CA VAL A 44 -20.72 10.00 9.85
C VAL A 44 -19.75 11.17 9.67
N ALA A 45 -20.26 12.36 9.33
CA ALA A 45 -19.47 13.58 9.20
C ALA A 45 -18.74 13.95 10.51
N THR A 46 -19.34 13.63 11.67
CA THR A 46 -18.70 13.88 12.98
C THR A 46 -17.53 12.94 13.25
N LEU A 47 -17.49 11.80 12.58
CA LEU A 47 -16.44 10.79 12.69
C LEU A 47 -15.29 11.04 11.70
N LEU A 48 -15.49 11.88 10.67
CA LEU A 48 -14.56 12.12 9.55
C LEU A 48 -14.06 13.57 9.49
N PRO A 49 -13.44 14.13 10.54
CA PRO A 49 -13.06 15.55 10.55
C PRO A 49 -12.01 15.92 9.49
N GLN A 50 -11.22 14.96 9.02
CA GLN A 50 -10.13 15.20 8.05
C GLN A 50 -10.41 14.63 6.66
N ASP A 51 -11.21 13.58 6.54
CA ASP A 51 -11.42 12.82 5.31
C ASP A 51 -12.82 12.94 4.72
N GLN A 52 -13.61 13.90 5.21
CA GLN A 52 -15.00 14.12 4.77
C GLN A 52 -15.07 14.39 3.25
N THR A 53 -14.14 15.16 2.69
CA THR A 53 -14.11 15.43 1.25
C THR A 53 -13.90 14.14 0.45
N SER A 54 -12.93 13.30 0.86
CA SER A 54 -12.67 12.02 0.19
C SER A 54 -13.84 11.05 0.30
N TYR A 55 -14.57 11.09 1.40
CA TYR A 55 -15.78 10.29 1.59
C TYR A 55 -16.96 10.80 0.76
N ASN A 56 -17.14 12.11 0.64
CA ASN A 56 -18.20 12.70 -0.18
C ASN A 56 -18.00 12.44 -1.69
N ASP A 57 -16.74 12.35 -2.13
CA ASP A 57 -16.39 12.04 -3.53
C ASP A 57 -16.38 10.51 -3.81
N PHE A 58 -16.72 9.68 -2.80
CA PHE A 58 -16.69 8.22 -2.94
C PHE A 58 -17.97 7.70 -3.58
N GLU A 59 -17.86 7.20 -4.81
CA GLU A 59 -18.99 6.65 -5.57
C GLU A 59 -18.99 5.11 -5.62
N GLY A 60 -17.85 4.46 -5.36
CA GLY A 60 -17.74 3.01 -5.40
C GLY A 60 -16.30 2.49 -5.28
N GLY A 61 -16.16 1.17 -5.23
CA GLY A 61 -14.89 0.53 -4.93
C GLY A 61 -14.69 0.30 -3.44
N CYS A 62 -13.45 0.34 -2.97
CA CYS A 62 -13.09 0.27 -1.56
C CYS A 62 -12.24 1.49 -1.18
N LEU A 63 -12.74 2.32 -0.26
CA LEU A 63 -12.06 3.48 0.26
C LEU A 63 -11.50 3.17 1.65
N TYR A 64 -10.20 3.39 1.86
CA TYR A 64 -9.60 3.40 3.20
C TYR A 64 -9.50 4.84 3.71
N ILE A 65 -10.06 5.09 4.88
CA ILE A 65 -10.10 6.40 5.55
C ILE A 65 -9.83 6.26 7.04
N THR A 66 -9.67 7.40 7.71
CA THR A 66 -9.43 7.48 9.15
C THR A 66 -10.64 8.09 9.85
N LEU A 67 -11.14 7.40 10.88
CA LEU A 67 -12.23 7.85 11.74
C LEU A 67 -11.71 8.34 13.09
N GLN A 68 -12.36 9.35 13.67
CA GLN A 68 -12.14 9.78 15.05
C GLN A 68 -13.39 9.51 15.89
N HIS A 69 -13.23 8.76 16.97
CA HIS A 69 -14.30 8.47 17.90
C HIS A 69 -13.76 8.28 19.32
N ASN A 70 -14.35 8.96 20.32
CA ASN A 70 -13.95 8.91 21.73
C ASN A 70 -12.43 9.12 21.93
N ASP A 71 -11.87 10.21 21.36
CA ASP A 71 -10.45 10.58 21.40
C ASP A 71 -9.49 9.52 20.85
N ARG A 72 -10.00 8.54 20.12
CA ARG A 72 -9.22 7.52 19.40
C ARG A 72 -9.39 7.65 17.90
N THR A 73 -8.34 7.26 17.22
CA THR A 73 -8.28 7.24 15.75
C THR A 73 -8.33 5.80 15.27
N TYR A 74 -9.29 5.48 14.40
CA TYR A 74 -9.48 4.16 13.80
C TYR A 74 -9.27 4.26 12.29
N GLY A 75 -8.58 3.30 11.71
CA GLY A 75 -8.63 3.08 10.27
C GLY A 75 -9.92 2.36 9.91
N ALA A 76 -10.50 2.67 8.77
CA ALA A 76 -11.70 2.02 8.28
C ALA A 76 -11.65 1.79 6.76
N SER A 77 -12.08 0.60 6.36
CA SER A 77 -12.39 0.29 4.96
C SER A 77 -13.87 0.54 4.72
N VAL A 78 -14.20 1.26 3.65
CA VAL A 78 -15.57 1.62 3.27
C VAL A 78 -15.87 1.02 1.91
N VAL A 79 -16.99 0.31 1.80
CA VAL A 79 -17.47 -0.29 0.55
C VAL A 79 -18.90 0.15 0.31
N ALA A 80 -19.24 0.51 -0.93
CA ALA A 80 -20.59 0.82 -1.33
C ALA A 80 -21.36 -0.49 -1.63
N ILE A 81 -22.51 -0.68 -0.98
CA ILE A 81 -23.40 -1.83 -1.18
C ILE A 81 -24.82 -1.30 -1.28
N GLU A 82 -25.47 -1.44 -2.45
CA GLU A 82 -26.90 -1.18 -2.68
C GLU A 82 -27.40 0.15 -2.09
N GLY A 83 -26.69 1.26 -2.35
CA GLY A 83 -27.09 2.60 -1.89
C GLY A 83 -26.71 2.91 -0.42
N SER A 84 -26.05 1.98 0.25
CA SER A 84 -25.48 2.17 1.59
C SER A 84 -23.97 2.00 1.56
N HIS A 85 -23.29 2.61 2.51
CA HIS A 85 -21.85 2.44 2.73
C HIS A 85 -21.61 1.56 3.96
N VAL A 86 -20.87 0.48 3.82
CA VAL A 86 -20.48 -0.39 4.94
C VAL A 86 -19.05 -0.04 5.34
N PHE A 87 -18.89 0.33 6.60
CA PHE A 87 -17.61 0.63 7.24
C PHE A 87 -17.16 -0.57 8.06
N VAL A 88 -15.91 -0.97 7.87
CA VAL A 88 -15.25 -2.02 8.64
C VAL A 88 -13.99 -1.41 9.28
N LEU A 89 -13.97 -1.30 10.59
CA LEU A 89 -12.85 -0.73 11.32
C LEU A 89 -11.72 -1.74 11.47
N ASP A 90 -10.49 -1.23 11.52
CA ASP A 90 -9.33 -2.05 11.85
C ASP A 90 -9.49 -2.64 13.26
N ALA A 91 -9.25 -3.95 13.41
CA ALA A 91 -9.32 -4.61 14.69
C ALA A 91 -8.09 -4.31 15.55
N ASP A 92 -8.29 -3.86 16.79
CA ASP A 92 -7.22 -3.58 17.76
C ASP A 92 -6.47 -4.87 18.24
N ASN A 93 -7.03 -6.06 17.97
CA ASN A 93 -6.60 -7.31 18.62
C ASN A 93 -5.30 -7.93 18.08
N ASP A 94 -4.74 -7.42 16.98
CA ASP A 94 -3.58 -8.06 16.32
C ASP A 94 -2.21 -7.60 16.86
N HIS A 95 -2.15 -6.66 17.81
CA HIS A 95 -0.87 -6.06 18.21
C HIS A 95 0.14 -7.04 18.84
N ALA A 96 -0.31 -8.05 19.59
CA ALA A 96 0.61 -8.99 20.23
C ALA A 96 1.21 -9.99 19.22
N GLU A 97 0.38 -10.54 18.35
CA GLU A 97 0.83 -11.45 17.29
C GLU A 97 1.74 -10.73 16.28
N LEU A 98 1.35 -9.51 15.93
CA LEU A 98 2.14 -8.68 15.03
C LEU A 98 3.49 -8.27 15.63
N LYS A 99 3.57 -7.95 16.92
CA LYS A 99 4.84 -7.70 17.61
C LYS A 99 5.74 -8.93 17.60
N ALA A 100 5.20 -10.12 17.81
CA ALA A 100 5.95 -11.36 17.73
C ALA A 100 6.48 -11.63 16.31
N LEU A 101 5.65 -11.38 15.28
CA LEU A 101 6.05 -11.48 13.88
C LEU A 101 7.14 -10.48 13.51
N ALA A 102 7.04 -9.21 13.99
CA ALA A 102 8.07 -8.21 13.71
C ALA A 102 9.39 -8.52 14.39
N LEU A 103 9.36 -8.98 15.64
CA LEU A 103 10.57 -9.43 16.33
C LEU A 103 11.23 -10.58 15.56
N THR A 104 10.43 -11.52 15.07
CA THR A 104 10.91 -12.63 14.23
C THR A 104 11.51 -12.12 12.93
N ALA A 105 10.81 -11.20 12.23
CA ALA A 105 11.31 -10.59 11.00
C ALA A 105 12.60 -9.80 11.24
N SER A 106 12.69 -9.05 12.35
CA SER A 106 13.91 -8.33 12.73
C SER A 106 15.09 -9.26 12.98
N ASN A 107 14.87 -10.38 13.68
CA ASN A 107 15.91 -11.38 13.93
C ASN A 107 16.36 -12.09 12.64
N MET A 108 15.49 -12.22 11.65
CA MET A 108 15.83 -12.82 10.36
C MET A 108 16.61 -11.88 9.43
N ARG A 109 16.59 -10.56 9.66
CA ARG A 109 17.33 -9.59 8.83
C ARG A 109 18.83 -9.84 8.84
N GLN A 110 19.41 -10.07 10.01
CA GLN A 110 20.87 -10.24 10.14
C GLN A 110 21.38 -11.48 9.38
N PRO A 111 20.84 -12.71 9.58
CA PRO A 111 21.26 -13.87 8.80
C PRO A 111 21.02 -13.69 7.30
N LEU A 112 19.91 -13.04 6.92
CA LEU A 112 19.63 -12.77 5.52
C LEU A 112 20.65 -11.80 4.90
N SER A 113 21.01 -10.71 5.60
CA SER A 113 22.06 -9.77 5.17
C SER A 113 23.41 -10.47 5.00
N SER A 114 23.75 -11.41 5.89
CA SER A 114 24.95 -12.24 5.76
C SER A 114 24.90 -13.13 4.50
N MET A 115 23.75 -13.76 4.21
CA MET A 115 23.56 -14.55 3.00
C MET A 115 23.66 -13.69 1.72
N ILE A 116 23.11 -12.48 1.74
CA ILE A 116 23.21 -11.52 0.63
C ILE A 116 24.68 -11.15 0.39
N ALA A 117 25.41 -10.78 1.43
CA ALA A 117 26.82 -10.43 1.34
C ALA A 117 27.68 -11.60 0.80
N THR A 118 27.46 -12.81 1.33
CA THR A 118 28.16 -14.03 0.87
C THR A 118 27.86 -14.34 -0.58
N THR A 119 26.58 -14.24 -1.00
CA THR A 119 26.19 -14.46 -2.40
C THR A 119 26.81 -13.44 -3.34
N SER A 120 26.89 -12.17 -2.91
CA SER A 120 27.51 -11.10 -3.69
C SER A 120 29.02 -11.32 -3.82
N SER A 121 29.70 -11.76 -2.76
CA SER A 121 31.12 -12.13 -2.79
C SER A 121 31.36 -13.34 -3.70
N LEU A 122 30.52 -14.36 -3.63
CA LEU A 122 30.59 -15.53 -4.51
C LEU A 122 30.39 -15.14 -5.98
N ALA A 123 29.41 -14.28 -6.27
CA ALA A 123 29.18 -13.78 -7.61
C ALA A 123 30.38 -12.98 -8.14
N ALA A 124 31.04 -12.18 -7.30
CA ALA A 124 32.25 -11.45 -7.64
C ALA A 124 33.42 -12.42 -7.98
N SER A 125 33.59 -13.47 -7.18
CA SER A 125 34.62 -14.50 -7.38
C SER A 125 34.40 -15.32 -8.65
N LEU A 126 33.13 -15.55 -9.02
CA LEU A 126 32.74 -16.33 -10.19
C LEU A 126 32.57 -15.50 -11.47
N ARG A 127 32.84 -14.18 -11.45
CA ARG A 127 32.72 -13.31 -12.64
C ARG A 127 33.58 -13.77 -13.83
N GLN A 128 34.68 -14.46 -13.57
CA GLN A 128 35.56 -15.03 -14.62
C GLN A 128 35.08 -16.38 -15.14
N THR A 129 34.10 -16.99 -14.48
CA THR A 129 33.53 -18.27 -14.91
C THR A 129 32.51 -18.03 -16.01
N ASN A 130 32.79 -18.45 -17.23
CA ASN A 130 31.91 -18.29 -18.39
C ASN A 130 30.80 -19.36 -18.46
N ASP A 131 30.48 -20.05 -17.38
CA ASP A 131 29.42 -21.05 -17.35
C ASP A 131 28.04 -20.35 -17.19
N PRO A 132 27.18 -20.34 -18.23
CA PRO A 132 25.85 -19.71 -18.16
C PRO A 132 24.97 -20.33 -17.11
N LYS A 133 25.17 -21.61 -16.79
CA LYS A 133 24.39 -22.35 -15.79
C LYS A 133 24.67 -21.83 -14.37
N VAL A 134 25.96 -21.62 -14.04
CA VAL A 134 26.38 -21.05 -12.75
C VAL A 134 25.86 -19.62 -12.60
N ARG A 135 25.94 -18.83 -13.68
CA ARG A 135 25.40 -17.45 -13.69
C ARG A 135 23.91 -17.44 -13.43
N GLY A 136 23.12 -18.27 -14.13
CA GLY A 136 21.67 -18.36 -13.94
C GLY A 136 21.29 -18.79 -12.52
N GLN A 137 22.03 -19.72 -11.93
CA GLN A 137 21.80 -20.15 -10.54
C GLN A 137 22.06 -19.00 -9.54
N LEU A 138 23.12 -18.22 -9.73
CA LEU A 138 23.44 -17.08 -8.89
C LEU A 138 22.38 -15.97 -8.99
N GLN A 139 21.90 -15.68 -10.20
CA GLN A 139 20.83 -14.71 -10.42
C GLN A 139 19.53 -15.15 -9.74
N GLN A 140 19.16 -16.41 -9.87
CA GLN A 140 17.99 -16.97 -9.20
C GLN A 140 18.13 -16.91 -7.66
N MET A 141 19.31 -17.17 -7.12
CA MET A 141 19.58 -17.10 -5.69
C MET A 141 19.47 -15.66 -5.19
N LYS A 142 20.06 -14.70 -5.87
CA LYS A 142 19.96 -13.27 -5.55
C LYS A 142 18.51 -12.80 -5.57
N ARG A 143 17.75 -13.11 -6.62
CA ARG A 143 16.33 -12.78 -6.70
C ARG A 143 15.54 -13.34 -5.51
N SER A 144 15.80 -14.59 -5.12
CA SER A 144 15.13 -15.23 -3.97
C SER A 144 15.47 -14.51 -2.65
N LEU A 145 16.73 -14.10 -2.46
CA LEU A 145 17.17 -13.33 -1.30
C LEU A 145 16.50 -11.95 -1.26
N CYS A 146 16.40 -11.25 -2.40
CA CYS A 146 15.67 -9.98 -2.51
C CYS A 146 14.19 -10.13 -2.11
N ARG A 147 13.53 -11.19 -2.59
CA ARG A 147 12.14 -11.48 -2.20
C ARG A 147 12.00 -11.70 -0.69
N MET A 148 12.88 -12.48 -0.08
CA MET A 148 12.86 -12.71 1.36
C MET A 148 13.11 -11.40 2.13
N HIS A 149 14.06 -10.58 1.69
CA HIS A 149 14.36 -9.29 2.29
C HIS A 149 13.14 -8.35 2.22
N ARG A 150 12.51 -8.25 1.05
CA ARG A 150 11.28 -7.46 0.87
C ARG A 150 10.15 -7.93 1.80
N MET A 151 9.94 -9.25 1.91
CA MET A 151 8.92 -9.79 2.82
C MET A 151 9.16 -9.37 4.26
N LEU A 152 10.40 -9.49 4.75
CA LEU A 152 10.78 -9.11 6.11
C LEU A 152 10.62 -7.60 6.35
N CYS A 153 10.99 -6.77 5.37
CA CYS A 153 10.78 -5.33 5.44
C CYS A 153 9.28 -5.00 5.50
N ASN A 154 8.45 -5.58 4.62
CA ASN A 154 7.01 -5.34 4.63
C ASN A 154 6.35 -5.74 5.95
N MET A 155 6.76 -6.87 6.55
CA MET A 155 6.27 -7.30 7.87
C MET A 155 6.63 -6.29 8.96
N SER A 156 7.88 -5.82 9.00
CA SER A 156 8.33 -4.84 10.01
C SER A 156 7.62 -3.50 9.85
N ASP A 157 7.47 -3.01 8.63
CA ASP A 157 6.90 -1.68 8.38
C ASP A 157 5.40 -1.64 8.65
N VAL A 158 4.66 -2.66 8.25
CA VAL A 158 3.23 -2.74 8.56
C VAL A 158 2.98 -2.64 10.06
N LEU A 159 3.93 -3.14 10.87
CA LEU A 159 3.88 -2.99 12.33
C LEU A 159 4.33 -1.62 12.81
N GLN A 160 5.49 -1.17 12.35
CA GLN A 160 6.08 0.11 12.75
C GLN A 160 5.14 1.28 12.48
N TYR A 161 4.43 1.23 11.34
CA TYR A 161 3.53 2.29 10.90
C TYR A 161 2.05 2.00 11.19
N SER A 162 1.74 0.93 11.93
CA SER A 162 0.35 0.61 12.29
C SER A 162 -0.34 1.72 13.07
N ASP A 163 0.41 2.48 13.88
CA ASP A 163 -0.12 3.57 14.68
C ASP A 163 -0.23 4.91 13.90
N GLY A 164 0.18 4.92 12.63
CA GLY A 164 0.13 6.12 11.77
C GLY A 164 1.19 7.17 12.09
N ASN A 165 2.23 6.82 12.86
CA ASN A 165 3.31 7.73 13.21
C ASN A 165 4.57 7.41 12.40
N SER A 166 5.31 8.45 12.01
CA SER A 166 6.64 8.35 11.45
C SER A 166 7.55 9.43 12.04
N ASN A 167 8.78 9.05 12.34
CA ASN A 167 9.85 9.97 12.77
C ASN A 167 10.67 10.51 11.57
N HIS A 168 10.30 10.10 10.34
CA HIS A 168 11.04 10.42 9.11
C HIS A 168 10.34 11.46 8.22
N MET A 169 9.37 12.20 8.77
CA MET A 169 8.63 13.22 8.02
C MET A 169 9.55 14.42 7.73
N VAL A 170 9.78 14.70 6.45
CA VAL A 170 10.63 15.82 5.98
C VAL A 170 9.85 16.65 4.97
N CYS A 171 9.91 17.98 5.11
CA CYS A 171 9.33 18.91 4.14
C CYS A 171 10.22 18.99 2.91
N GLN A 172 9.71 18.54 1.76
CA GLN A 172 10.45 18.51 0.50
C GLN A 172 9.52 18.62 -0.71
N ASN A 173 10.10 18.77 -1.91
CA ASN A 173 9.32 18.79 -3.13
C ASN A 173 8.81 17.39 -3.47
N VAL A 174 7.55 17.14 -3.14
CA VAL A 174 6.93 15.83 -3.34
C VAL A 174 6.76 15.49 -4.83
N VAL A 175 6.68 16.48 -5.71
CA VAL A 175 6.60 16.26 -7.17
C VAL A 175 7.89 15.64 -7.68
N SER A 176 9.06 16.21 -7.29
CA SER A 176 10.37 15.65 -7.67
C SER A 176 10.58 14.24 -7.12
N VAL A 177 10.09 13.97 -5.91
CA VAL A 177 10.16 12.62 -5.31
C VAL A 177 9.34 11.63 -6.13
N ALA A 178 8.07 11.96 -6.42
CA ALA A 178 7.19 11.09 -7.20
C ALA A 178 7.72 10.86 -8.62
N GLU A 179 8.20 11.92 -9.27
CA GLU A 179 8.81 11.83 -10.61
C GLU A 179 10.01 10.89 -10.63
N GLY A 180 10.91 11.00 -9.64
CA GLY A 180 12.06 10.09 -9.51
C GLY A 180 11.66 8.64 -9.32
N ILE A 181 10.59 8.37 -8.53
CA ILE A 181 10.03 7.03 -8.32
C ILE A 181 9.45 6.49 -9.64
N PHE A 182 8.64 7.29 -10.36
CA PHE A 182 8.03 6.88 -11.61
C PHE A 182 9.05 6.64 -12.72
N GLN A 183 10.08 7.49 -12.83
CA GLN A 183 11.15 7.32 -13.81
C GLN A 183 11.88 5.99 -13.61
N LYS A 184 12.32 5.69 -12.39
CA LYS A 184 12.98 4.40 -12.08
C LYS A 184 12.06 3.22 -12.33
N SER A 185 10.79 3.33 -11.92
CA SER A 185 9.80 2.27 -12.13
C SER A 185 9.54 2.02 -13.61
N ARG A 186 9.55 3.07 -14.46
CA ARG A 186 9.39 2.94 -15.91
C ARG A 186 10.51 2.12 -16.53
N GLU A 187 11.76 2.43 -16.17
CA GLU A 187 12.93 1.69 -16.66
C GLU A 187 12.84 0.19 -16.30
N LEU A 188 12.36 -0.12 -15.09
CA LEU A 188 12.19 -1.51 -14.66
C LEU A 188 10.98 -2.19 -15.33
N CYS A 189 9.87 -1.49 -15.54
CA CYS A 189 8.68 -2.04 -16.22
C CYS A 189 8.98 -2.49 -17.65
N GLU A 190 9.85 -1.76 -18.37
CA GLU A 190 10.26 -2.11 -19.72
C GLU A 190 10.89 -3.52 -19.81
N HIS A 191 11.61 -3.96 -18.76
CA HIS A 191 12.16 -5.31 -18.68
C HIS A 191 11.10 -6.41 -18.50
N SER A 192 9.90 -6.04 -18.11
CA SER A 192 8.75 -6.96 -17.98
C SER A 192 7.80 -6.90 -19.18
N GLY A 193 8.19 -6.20 -20.26
CA GLY A 193 7.33 -6.01 -21.43
C GLY A 193 6.11 -5.13 -21.17
N ILE A 194 6.10 -4.35 -20.09
CA ILE A 194 5.00 -3.46 -19.71
C ILE A 194 5.47 -2.01 -19.84
N ARG A 195 4.61 -1.16 -20.38
CA ARG A 195 4.89 0.27 -20.52
C ARG A 195 4.31 1.04 -19.32
N LEU A 196 5.14 1.79 -18.60
CA LEU A 196 4.67 2.75 -17.60
C LEU A 196 4.64 4.15 -18.20
N GLU A 197 3.45 4.72 -18.31
CA GLU A 197 3.23 6.11 -18.68
C GLU A 197 2.92 6.92 -17.42
N TYR A 198 3.61 8.06 -17.22
CA TYR A 198 3.36 8.89 -16.07
C TYR A 198 3.25 10.37 -16.40
N SER A 199 2.53 11.10 -15.55
CA SER A 199 2.45 12.55 -15.57
C SER A 199 2.45 13.10 -14.14
N VAL A 200 3.16 14.22 -13.96
CA VAL A 200 3.25 14.94 -12.68
C VAL A 200 3.00 16.43 -12.92
N PRO A 201 2.58 17.20 -11.90
CA PRO A 201 2.44 18.66 -12.00
C PRO A 201 3.76 19.32 -12.38
N GLN A 202 3.69 20.45 -13.10
CA GLN A 202 4.87 21.27 -13.43
C GLN A 202 5.31 22.14 -12.25
N GLU A 203 4.44 22.33 -11.25
CA GLU A 203 4.70 23.19 -10.09
C GLU A 203 5.50 22.46 -9.01
N THR A 204 6.31 23.21 -8.26
CA THR A 204 6.96 22.73 -7.05
C THR A 204 5.96 22.71 -5.91
N ILE A 205 5.73 21.53 -5.32
CA ILE A 205 4.83 21.36 -4.17
C ILE A 205 5.64 20.89 -2.98
N LEU A 206 5.81 21.79 -2.00
CA LEU A 206 6.46 21.46 -0.73
C LEU A 206 5.45 20.79 0.18
N CYS A 207 5.76 19.57 0.62
CA CYS A 207 4.93 18.77 1.50
C CYS A 207 5.81 17.99 2.49
N SER A 208 5.33 17.86 3.72
CA SER A 208 5.96 16.99 4.72
C SER A 208 5.61 15.54 4.40
N ILE A 209 6.60 14.76 4.03
CA ILE A 209 6.46 13.36 3.63
C ILE A 209 7.56 12.48 4.26
N ASP A 210 7.23 11.22 4.46
CA ASP A 210 8.19 10.13 4.68
C ASP A 210 8.54 9.55 3.32
N GLU A 211 9.66 10.01 2.72
CA GLU A 211 10.06 9.63 1.36
C GLU A 211 10.23 8.12 1.19
N PRO A 212 10.98 7.39 2.06
CA PRO A 212 11.13 5.94 1.96
C PRO A 212 9.79 5.19 1.99
N LEU A 213 8.90 5.58 2.89
CA LEU A 213 7.58 4.93 3.01
C LEU A 213 6.70 5.23 1.81
N LEU A 214 6.73 6.47 1.29
CA LEU A 214 6.00 6.87 0.09
C LEU A 214 6.51 6.12 -1.15
N GLU A 215 7.85 6.02 -1.33
CA GLU A 215 8.48 5.24 -2.39
C GLU A 215 7.98 3.79 -2.38
N ARG A 216 8.02 3.15 -1.23
CA ARG A 216 7.59 1.76 -1.06
C ARG A 216 6.10 1.59 -1.31
N GLY A 217 5.27 2.51 -0.83
CA GLY A 217 3.84 2.52 -1.11
C GLY A 217 3.54 2.56 -2.61
N ILE A 218 4.14 3.50 -3.33
CA ILE A 218 3.97 3.67 -4.78
C ILE A 218 4.47 2.42 -5.53
N ILE A 219 5.66 1.91 -5.23
CA ILE A 219 6.23 0.75 -5.93
C ILE A 219 5.42 -0.52 -5.63
N ASN A 220 4.83 -0.67 -4.43
CA ASN A 220 3.92 -1.79 -4.16
C ASN A 220 2.66 -1.77 -5.02
N VAL A 221 2.10 -0.58 -5.31
CA VAL A 221 0.98 -0.46 -6.24
C VAL A 221 1.42 -0.82 -7.66
N ILE A 222 2.57 -0.30 -8.12
CA ILE A 222 3.13 -0.63 -9.44
C ILE A 222 3.44 -2.12 -9.55
N SER A 223 4.00 -2.74 -8.51
CA SER A 223 4.25 -4.19 -8.45
C SER A 223 2.96 -5.01 -8.62
N ASN A 224 1.87 -4.58 -7.99
CA ASN A 224 0.56 -5.22 -8.17
C ASN A 224 0.05 -5.01 -9.59
N ALA A 225 0.16 -3.81 -10.14
CA ALA A 225 -0.23 -3.53 -11.51
C ALA A 225 0.52 -4.44 -12.51
N ILE A 226 1.83 -4.65 -12.35
CA ILE A 226 2.63 -5.58 -13.18
C ILE A 226 2.15 -7.03 -13.02
N LYS A 227 1.87 -7.46 -11.79
CA LYS A 227 1.43 -8.85 -11.49
C LYS A 227 0.13 -9.23 -12.17
N PHE A 228 -0.82 -8.29 -12.23
CA PHE A 228 -2.17 -8.54 -12.70
C PHE A 228 -2.42 -8.09 -14.14
N SER A 229 -1.47 -7.40 -14.75
CA SER A 229 -1.50 -7.02 -16.16
C SER A 229 -0.82 -8.08 -17.03
N GLY A 230 -1.28 -8.19 -18.27
CA GLY A 230 -0.63 -9.02 -19.28
C GLY A 230 0.57 -8.32 -19.92
N GLU A 231 1.41 -9.10 -20.61
CA GLU A 231 2.51 -8.58 -21.43
C GLU A 231 1.98 -7.61 -22.51
N GLY A 232 2.67 -6.54 -22.75
CA GLY A 232 2.27 -5.47 -23.69
C GLY A 232 1.25 -4.47 -23.15
N SER A 233 0.80 -4.63 -21.89
CA SER A 233 -0.13 -3.69 -21.26
C SER A 233 0.52 -2.36 -20.89
N VAL A 234 -0.33 -1.35 -20.62
CA VAL A 234 0.07 -0.03 -20.18
C VAL A 234 -0.39 0.23 -18.75
N ILE A 235 0.54 0.62 -17.89
CA ILE A 235 0.25 1.15 -16.56
C ILE A 235 0.29 2.68 -16.65
N LYS A 236 -0.74 3.36 -16.15
CA LYS A 236 -0.80 4.83 -16.10
C LYS A 236 -0.64 5.31 -14.67
N ALA A 237 0.37 6.14 -14.41
CA ALA A 237 0.61 6.78 -13.13
C ALA A 237 0.42 8.29 -13.26
N VAL A 238 -0.48 8.87 -12.50
CA VAL A 238 -0.80 10.30 -12.57
C VAL A 238 -0.72 10.91 -11.19
N MET A 239 0.09 11.95 -11.04
CA MET A 239 0.06 12.81 -9.87
C MET A 239 -0.63 14.12 -10.20
N TYR A 240 -1.56 14.54 -9.36
CA TYR A 240 -2.25 15.81 -9.51
C TYR A 240 -2.61 16.41 -8.16
N ARG A 241 -2.84 17.72 -8.18
CA ARG A 241 -3.32 18.49 -7.03
C ARG A 241 -4.76 18.90 -7.25
N ARG A 242 -5.58 18.75 -6.22
CA ARG A 242 -6.92 19.34 -6.15
C ARG A 242 -7.05 20.04 -4.81
N GLU A 243 -7.27 21.35 -4.85
CA GLU A 243 -7.30 22.19 -3.65
C GLU A 243 -6.03 22.05 -2.79
N ASN A 244 -6.18 21.60 -1.55
CA ASN A 244 -5.08 21.39 -0.61
C ASN A 244 -4.70 19.91 -0.43
N ARG A 245 -5.02 19.06 -1.41
CA ARG A 245 -4.68 17.62 -1.40
C ARG A 245 -3.90 17.22 -2.64
N LEU A 246 -2.99 16.29 -2.43
CA LEU A 246 -2.28 15.59 -3.50
C LEU A 246 -2.92 14.24 -3.74
N TYR A 247 -2.91 13.83 -4.99
CA TYR A 247 -3.42 12.55 -5.45
C TYR A 247 -2.35 11.86 -6.30
N ILE A 248 -2.07 10.62 -6.02
CA ILE A 248 -1.23 9.73 -6.82
C ILE A 248 -2.09 8.55 -7.24
N SER A 249 -2.43 8.49 -8.51
CA SER A 249 -3.31 7.49 -9.10
C SER A 249 -2.51 6.58 -10.01
N ILE A 250 -2.59 5.27 -9.79
CA ILE A 250 -1.93 4.24 -10.61
C ILE A 250 -3.01 3.30 -11.10
N GLN A 251 -3.14 3.20 -12.43
CA GLN A 251 -4.15 2.40 -13.11
C GLN A 251 -3.48 1.34 -13.98
N ASP A 252 -3.92 0.12 -13.85
CA ASP A 252 -3.55 -1.01 -14.70
C ASP A 252 -4.66 -1.40 -15.70
N GLN A 253 -4.34 -2.33 -16.59
CA GLN A 253 -5.24 -2.93 -17.57
C GLN A 253 -5.48 -4.42 -17.28
N GLY A 254 -5.33 -4.84 -16.03
CA GLY A 254 -5.49 -6.21 -15.59
C GLY A 254 -6.96 -6.66 -15.49
N SER A 255 -7.18 -7.82 -14.88
CA SER A 255 -8.51 -8.41 -14.70
C SER A 255 -9.43 -7.65 -13.74
N GLY A 256 -8.91 -6.65 -13.04
CA GLY A 256 -9.63 -5.95 -11.99
C GLY A 256 -9.70 -6.73 -10.67
N VAL A 257 -10.24 -6.09 -9.63
CA VAL A 257 -10.43 -6.69 -8.31
C VAL A 257 -11.82 -7.33 -8.21
N PRO A 258 -11.95 -8.63 -7.86
CA PRO A 258 -13.24 -9.26 -7.63
C PRO A 258 -14.01 -8.61 -6.47
N ASP A 259 -15.35 -8.51 -6.57
CA ASP A 259 -16.20 -7.93 -5.51
C ASP A 259 -16.05 -8.67 -4.18
N SER A 260 -15.88 -10.00 -4.25
CA SER A 260 -15.74 -10.85 -3.06
C SER A 260 -14.55 -10.53 -2.16
N ILE A 261 -13.52 -9.86 -2.70
CA ILE A 261 -12.33 -9.49 -1.92
C ILE A 261 -12.22 -7.98 -1.71
N LEU A 262 -13.06 -7.19 -2.36
CA LEU A 262 -12.97 -5.73 -2.35
C LEU A 262 -13.10 -5.17 -0.93
N SER A 263 -14.05 -5.67 -0.12
CA SER A 263 -14.27 -5.25 1.27
C SER A 263 -13.09 -5.51 2.19
N ASN A 264 -12.23 -6.48 1.84
CA ASN A 264 -11.11 -6.90 2.67
C ASN A 264 -9.75 -6.62 2.02
N ILE A 265 -9.74 -5.86 0.91
CA ILE A 265 -8.53 -5.68 0.07
C ILE A 265 -7.36 -5.04 0.82
N PHE A 266 -7.63 -4.24 1.85
CA PHE A 266 -6.64 -3.60 2.70
C PHE A 266 -6.27 -4.42 3.94
N GLN A 267 -6.94 -5.56 4.18
CA GLN A 267 -6.58 -6.42 5.29
C GLN A 267 -5.26 -7.14 5.00
N ARG A 268 -4.55 -7.45 6.07
CA ARG A 268 -3.27 -8.16 6.00
C ARG A 268 -3.50 -9.61 5.60
N TYR A 269 -2.53 -10.18 4.88
CA TYR A 269 -2.54 -11.59 4.46
C TYR A 269 -3.69 -12.00 3.54
N GLN A 270 -4.41 -11.03 2.98
CA GLN A 270 -5.47 -11.33 2.00
C GLN A 270 -4.85 -11.73 0.65
N ARG A 271 -5.30 -12.84 0.11
CA ARG A 271 -4.94 -13.35 -1.20
C ARG A 271 -6.19 -13.74 -1.97
N GLN A 272 -6.15 -13.61 -3.28
CA GLN A 272 -7.20 -14.19 -4.11
C GLN A 272 -7.19 -15.72 -3.96
N PRO A 273 -8.34 -16.36 -3.72
CA PRO A 273 -8.45 -17.83 -3.73
C PRO A 273 -7.95 -18.39 -5.08
N GLY A 274 -7.13 -19.44 -5.05
CA GLY A 274 -6.58 -20.07 -6.25
C GLY A 274 -5.26 -19.48 -6.75
N LEU A 275 -4.72 -18.40 -6.15
CA LEU A 275 -3.39 -17.89 -6.45
C LEU A 275 -2.37 -18.37 -5.39
N GLU A 276 -2.10 -19.68 -5.38
CA GLU A 276 -1.07 -20.28 -4.51
C GLU A 276 0.36 -20.03 -4.99
N ASP A 277 0.51 -19.36 -6.15
CA ASP A 277 1.82 -19.06 -6.72
C ASP A 277 2.61 -18.11 -5.81
N CYS A 278 3.85 -18.49 -5.51
CA CYS A 278 4.78 -17.70 -4.69
C CYS A 278 5.09 -16.29 -5.26
N ARG A 279 4.72 -16.02 -6.53
CA ARG A 279 4.83 -14.70 -7.15
C ARG A 279 3.92 -13.65 -6.50
N PHE A 280 2.84 -14.07 -5.84
CA PHE A 280 1.85 -13.14 -5.27
C PHE A 280 2.19 -12.65 -3.86
N GLY A 281 3.33 -13.05 -3.29
CA GLY A 281 3.82 -12.57 -2.00
C GLY A 281 2.89 -12.90 -0.81
N LEU A 282 3.06 -12.20 0.33
CA LEU A 282 2.32 -12.45 1.59
C LEU A 282 0.99 -11.71 1.71
N GLY A 283 0.55 -10.95 0.71
CA GLY A 283 -0.66 -10.12 0.82
C GLY A 283 -0.47 -8.90 1.75
N LEU A 284 0.77 -8.39 1.87
CA LEU A 284 1.09 -7.22 2.70
C LEU A 284 1.24 -5.92 1.89
N GLY A 285 1.24 -5.99 0.54
CA GLY A 285 1.50 -4.82 -0.31
C GLY A 285 0.48 -3.70 -0.11
N LEU A 286 -0.81 -4.00 -0.19
CA LEU A 286 -1.86 -2.99 0.03
C LEU A 286 -2.00 -2.59 1.50
N ALA A 287 -1.66 -3.48 2.44
CA ALA A 287 -1.56 -3.10 3.85
C ALA A 287 -0.45 -2.04 4.08
N LEU A 288 0.68 -2.14 3.36
CA LEU A 288 1.72 -1.11 3.40
C LEU A 288 1.24 0.20 2.74
N VAL A 289 0.51 0.14 1.62
CA VAL A 289 -0.09 1.33 1.00
C VAL A 289 -1.05 2.02 1.98
N ARG A 290 -1.84 1.26 2.73
CA ARG A 290 -2.68 1.76 3.81
C ARG A 290 -1.86 2.46 4.91
N CYS A 291 -0.77 1.86 5.36
CA CYS A 291 0.15 2.47 6.33
C CYS A 291 0.74 3.78 5.78
N THR A 292 1.14 3.80 4.50
CA THR A 292 1.62 5.01 3.82
C THR A 292 0.57 6.11 3.86
N ALA A 293 -0.68 5.80 3.52
CA ALA A 293 -1.77 6.78 3.61
C ALA A 293 -1.94 7.31 5.04
N ARG A 294 -2.02 6.41 6.02
CA ARG A 294 -2.23 6.76 7.43
C ARG A 294 -1.15 7.67 7.99
N VAL A 295 0.12 7.38 7.73
CA VAL A 295 1.27 8.21 8.15
C VAL A 295 1.20 9.62 7.54
N HIS A 296 0.73 9.74 6.29
CA HIS A 296 0.58 11.02 5.61
C HIS A 296 -0.79 11.69 5.88
N ASN A 297 -1.60 11.17 6.81
CA ASN A 297 -2.97 11.62 7.09
C ASN A 297 -3.85 11.64 5.82
N GLY A 298 -3.74 10.60 5.06
CA GLY A 298 -4.34 10.46 3.75
C GLY A 298 -5.30 9.28 3.65
N THR A 299 -5.77 9.05 2.43
CA THR A 299 -6.73 8.00 2.09
C THR A 299 -6.21 7.17 0.92
N VAL A 300 -6.73 5.95 0.79
CA VAL A 300 -6.50 5.09 -0.39
C VAL A 300 -7.84 4.67 -0.96
N LEU A 301 -8.04 4.89 -2.24
CA LEU A 301 -9.17 4.39 -3.00
C LEU A 301 -8.70 3.29 -3.96
N VAL A 302 -9.38 2.16 -3.94
CA VAL A 302 -9.25 1.12 -4.97
C VAL A 302 -10.58 1.01 -5.70
N ASP A 303 -10.56 1.31 -6.98
CA ASP A 303 -11.74 1.24 -7.84
C ASP A 303 -11.45 0.54 -9.18
N ARG A 304 -12.49 0.33 -9.97
CA ARG A 304 -12.42 -0.27 -11.28
C ARG A 304 -12.70 0.80 -12.33
N PRO A 305 -11.68 1.25 -13.07
CA PRO A 305 -11.89 2.14 -14.19
C PRO A 305 -12.57 1.39 -15.35
N ASP A 306 -13.37 2.12 -16.13
CA ASP A 306 -13.95 1.63 -17.36
C ASP A 306 -12.88 1.62 -18.49
N PRO A 307 -12.77 0.60 -19.35
CA PRO A 307 -13.60 -0.61 -19.43
C PRO A 307 -13.05 -1.80 -18.62
N ILE A 308 -11.81 -1.77 -18.13
CA ILE A 308 -11.16 -2.89 -17.44
C ILE A 308 -9.95 -2.41 -16.63
N GLY A 309 -9.58 -3.14 -15.58
CA GLY A 309 -8.38 -2.93 -14.79
C GLY A 309 -8.68 -2.59 -13.33
N THR A 310 -7.62 -2.19 -12.63
CA THR A 310 -7.68 -1.66 -11.27
C THR A 310 -7.04 -0.28 -11.24
N ARG A 311 -7.64 0.64 -10.50
CA ARG A 311 -7.04 1.91 -10.18
C ARG A 311 -6.88 2.04 -8.67
N VAL A 312 -5.67 2.36 -8.24
CA VAL A 312 -5.36 2.64 -6.84
C VAL A 312 -4.97 4.11 -6.75
N THR A 313 -5.70 4.87 -5.97
CA THR A 313 -5.46 6.30 -5.75
C THR A 313 -5.11 6.55 -4.29
N LEU A 314 -3.88 6.97 -4.04
CA LEU A 314 -3.41 7.48 -2.75
C LEU A 314 -3.62 8.99 -2.73
N SER A 315 -4.26 9.53 -1.68
CA SER A 315 -4.37 10.97 -1.52
C SER A 315 -3.98 11.40 -0.10
N PHE A 316 -3.37 12.57 0.03
CA PHE A 316 -3.00 13.14 1.32
C PHE A 316 -2.97 14.67 1.29
N PRO A 317 -3.21 15.34 2.44
CA PRO A 317 -3.21 16.78 2.51
C PRO A 317 -1.81 17.36 2.32
N ILE A 318 -1.71 18.50 1.65
CA ILE A 318 -0.47 19.26 1.54
C ILE A 318 -0.21 19.94 2.87
N ARG A 319 0.74 19.43 3.65
CA ARG A 319 1.14 19.98 4.94
C ARG A 319 2.59 20.41 4.86
N GLN A 320 2.85 21.66 5.23
CA GLN A 320 4.21 22.17 5.38
C GLN A 320 4.55 22.17 6.86
N SER A 321 5.68 21.56 7.22
CA SER A 321 6.21 21.69 8.59
C SER A 321 6.72 23.12 8.79
N ALA A 322 6.40 23.71 9.95
CA ALA A 322 6.90 25.03 10.31
C ALA A 322 8.44 25.06 10.57
N VAL A 323 9.08 23.92 10.64
CA VAL A 323 10.53 23.80 10.86
C VAL A 323 11.19 23.49 9.52
N PRO A 324 11.90 24.44 8.87
CA PRO A 324 12.75 24.13 7.75
C PRO A 324 13.91 23.28 8.29
N ILE A 325 13.90 21.99 8.02
CA ILE A 325 15.05 21.15 8.28
C ILE A 325 16.11 21.53 7.24
N LEU A 326 17.14 22.24 7.68
CA LEU A 326 18.36 22.42 6.90
C LEU A 326 18.91 21.03 6.61
N ARG A 327 18.78 20.57 5.37
CA ARG A 327 19.39 19.32 4.91
C ARG A 327 20.92 19.52 4.95
N SER A 328 21.60 18.91 5.90
CA SER A 328 22.83 18.20 5.58
C SER A 328 22.40 17.01 4.71
N ASP A 329 23.13 16.69 3.65
CA ASP A 329 22.87 15.50 2.82
C ASP A 329 22.51 14.31 3.72
N ILE A 330 21.22 14.14 4.00
CA ILE A 330 20.73 12.96 4.70
C ILE A 330 20.89 11.87 3.68
N SER A 331 21.93 11.06 3.82
CA SER A 331 22.07 9.82 3.08
C SER A 331 20.71 9.13 3.13
N ARG A 332 20.12 8.87 1.96
CA ARG A 332 18.86 8.12 1.86
C ARG A 332 18.97 6.93 2.77
N VAL A 333 18.00 6.74 3.64
CA VAL A 333 17.99 5.57 4.54
C VAL A 333 18.03 4.34 3.66
N ASP A 334 19.19 3.67 3.61
CA ASP A 334 19.37 2.46 2.83
C ASP A 334 18.70 1.29 3.57
N TYR A 335 17.40 1.09 3.31
CA TYR A 335 16.66 -0.07 3.81
C TYR A 335 16.94 -1.35 2.99
N ALA A 336 17.58 -1.19 1.84
CA ALA A 336 17.88 -2.28 0.91
C ALA A 336 19.24 -2.95 1.15
N GLY A 337 20.04 -2.44 2.10
CA GLY A 337 21.36 -3.01 2.42
C GLY A 337 22.34 -2.95 1.25
N GLY A 338 22.32 -1.86 0.48
CA GLY A 338 23.18 -1.64 -0.69
C GLY A 338 22.60 -2.14 -2.01
N TRP A 339 21.37 -2.69 -2.02
CA TRP A 339 20.66 -3.07 -3.24
C TRP A 339 19.92 -1.87 -3.84
N ASP A 340 19.66 -1.94 -5.15
CA ASP A 340 18.74 -0.98 -5.77
C ASP A 340 17.34 -1.17 -5.20
N HIS A 341 16.74 -0.07 -4.70
CA HIS A 341 15.44 -0.08 -4.05
C HIS A 341 14.33 -0.57 -4.99
N GLY A 342 14.38 -0.17 -6.27
CA GLY A 342 13.40 -0.57 -7.26
C GLY A 342 13.47 -2.08 -7.55
N LEU A 343 14.67 -2.64 -7.73
CA LEU A 343 14.86 -4.07 -7.93
C LEU A 343 14.42 -4.89 -6.71
N LEU A 344 14.70 -4.39 -5.49
CA LEU A 344 14.25 -5.04 -4.27
C LEU A 344 12.72 -5.11 -4.22
N GLU A 345 12.06 -3.97 -4.37
CA GLU A 345 10.60 -3.85 -4.25
C GLU A 345 9.85 -4.54 -5.41
N LEU A 346 10.45 -4.63 -6.59
CA LEU A 346 9.88 -5.34 -7.74
C LEU A 346 10.38 -6.78 -7.87
N SER A 347 11.08 -7.34 -6.86
CA SER A 347 11.69 -8.67 -6.93
C SER A 347 10.70 -9.82 -7.19
N ASP A 348 9.42 -9.62 -6.91
CA ASP A 348 8.40 -10.61 -7.22
C ASP A 348 8.10 -10.70 -8.72
N VAL A 349 8.23 -9.60 -9.45
CA VAL A 349 7.79 -9.45 -10.85
C VAL A 349 8.93 -9.34 -11.84
N MET A 350 10.11 -8.88 -11.41
CA MET A 350 11.25 -8.75 -12.31
C MET A 350 11.87 -10.10 -12.66
N PRO A 351 12.39 -10.28 -13.90
CA PRO A 351 13.09 -11.47 -14.30
C PRO A 351 14.43 -11.64 -13.55
N ALA A 352 14.92 -12.87 -13.46
CA ALA A 352 16.10 -13.19 -12.64
C ALA A 352 17.42 -12.65 -13.20
N ASP A 353 17.48 -12.36 -14.49
CA ASP A 353 18.67 -11.84 -15.19
C ASP A 353 19.05 -10.40 -14.81
N LEU A 354 18.14 -9.69 -14.15
CA LEU A 354 18.41 -8.36 -13.59
C LEU A 354 19.16 -8.40 -12.24
N TYR A 355 19.32 -9.56 -11.63
CA TYR A 355 19.98 -9.76 -10.33
C TYR A 355 21.42 -10.37 -10.50
#